data_cf965e984f885a8ca8fd706b96874d85
#
_entry.id   cf965e984f885a8ca8fd706b96874d85
#
_cell.length_a   1.000
_cell.length_b   1.000
_cell.length_c   1.000
_cell.angle_alpha   90.00
_cell.angle_beta   90.00
_cell.angle_gamma   90.00
#
_symmetry.space_group_name_H-M   'P 1'
#
loop_
_entity.id
_entity.type
_entity.pdbx_description
1 polymer ?
#
loop_
_entity_poly.entity_id
_entity_poly.type
_entity_poly.pdbx_seq_one_letter_code
_entity_poly.pdbx_strand_id
1 'polypeptide(L)'
;QYVLYDMGQYSWVSNSISIAQFAVMFVTPAFMKKFGKTAVYEAGMVVMGLGFLGFAVFGGSSTIVMIICNVLKGCGVGMAGGMALGMVADTITYGTKKTGIDTVGLGNAGVSAAQKIGLGLGTAVFGWVLNGAGYDGSLDAQGIAQPESVSTAINFLYNWLPFIMVIAIFVLMVI
;
A
#
# COMPACT_ATOMS: atom_id res chain seq x y z
N GLN A 1 -8.56 -10.79 11.03
CA GLN A 1 -9.45 -11.86 11.50
C GLN A 1 -8.85 -13.24 11.23
N TYR A 2 -8.39 -13.53 10.01
CA TYR A 2 -7.83 -14.85 9.63
C TYR A 2 -6.43 -15.15 10.16
N VAL A 3 -5.71 -14.15 10.67
CA VAL A 3 -4.38 -14.26 11.27
C VAL A 3 -4.42 -14.01 12.78
N LEU A 4 -5.40 -13.24 13.23
CA LEU A 4 -5.64 -12.89 14.64
C LEU A 4 -7.04 -13.38 15.03
N TYR A 5 -7.12 -14.37 15.91
CA TYR A 5 -8.39 -14.90 16.44
C TYR A 5 -9.04 -13.96 17.47
N ASP A 6 -8.33 -12.92 17.93
CA ASP A 6 -8.81 -11.94 18.90
C ASP A 6 -9.12 -10.60 18.22
N MET A 7 -10.41 -10.22 18.26
CA MET A 7 -10.92 -8.98 17.66
C MET A 7 -10.33 -7.71 18.30
N GLY A 8 -9.96 -7.77 19.58
CA GLY A 8 -9.31 -6.65 20.27
C GLY A 8 -7.92 -6.38 19.73
N GLN A 9 -7.13 -7.43 19.52
CA GLN A 9 -5.80 -7.33 18.94
C GLN A 9 -5.84 -6.88 17.47
N TYR A 10 -6.85 -7.34 16.70
CA TYR A 10 -7.06 -6.92 15.32
C TYR A 10 -7.21 -5.40 15.20
N SER A 11 -7.98 -4.78 16.08
CA SER A 11 -8.20 -3.34 16.07
C SER A 11 -6.90 -2.55 16.29
N TRP A 12 -6.06 -2.97 17.22
CA TRP A 12 -4.76 -2.33 17.47
C TRP A 12 -3.81 -2.49 16.28
N VAL A 13 -3.71 -3.69 15.71
CA VAL A 13 -2.87 -3.97 14.54
C VAL A 13 -3.35 -3.18 13.32
N SER A 14 -4.65 -3.13 13.08
CA SER A 14 -5.22 -2.40 11.93
C SER A 14 -5.06 -0.89 12.06
N ASN A 15 -5.29 -0.33 13.24
CA ASN A 15 -5.17 1.12 13.46
C ASN A 15 -3.72 1.61 13.46
N SER A 16 -2.76 0.75 13.78
CA SER A 16 -1.33 1.14 13.84
C SER A 16 -0.81 1.67 12.51
N ILE A 17 -1.26 1.12 11.38
CA ILE A 17 -0.87 1.61 10.04
C ILE A 17 -1.40 3.03 9.79
N SER A 18 -2.66 3.29 10.15
CA SER A 18 -3.29 4.61 9.96
C SER A 18 -2.66 5.67 10.83
N ILE A 19 -2.39 5.37 12.10
CA ILE A 19 -1.74 6.29 13.03
C ILE A 19 -0.33 6.65 12.53
N ALA A 20 0.45 5.67 12.12
CA ALA A 20 1.79 5.89 11.57
C ALA A 20 1.75 6.73 10.29
N GLN A 21 0.82 6.44 9.39
CA GLN A 21 0.61 7.19 8.15
C GLN A 21 0.29 8.65 8.42
N PHE A 22 -0.64 8.94 9.34
CA PHE A 22 -0.99 10.31 9.71
C PHE A 22 0.20 11.04 10.36
N ALA A 23 0.88 10.42 11.31
CA ALA A 23 2.02 11.03 12.00
C ALA A 23 3.12 11.43 11.00
N VAL A 24 3.48 10.54 10.08
CA VAL A 24 4.52 10.78 9.08
C VAL A 24 4.10 11.82 8.06
N MET A 25 2.81 11.89 7.70
CA MET A 25 2.31 12.90 6.75
C MET A 25 2.61 14.34 7.20
N PHE A 26 2.60 14.63 8.51
CA PHE A 26 2.97 15.95 9.04
C PHE A 26 4.47 16.24 8.96
N VAL A 27 5.30 15.22 9.04
CA VAL A 27 6.77 15.35 9.03
C VAL A 27 7.33 15.34 7.60
N THR A 28 6.66 14.67 6.69
CA THR A 28 7.07 14.51 5.27
C THR A 28 7.40 15.84 4.56
N PRO A 29 6.65 16.96 4.73
CA PRO A 29 6.99 18.23 4.10
C PRO A 29 8.35 18.80 4.54
N ALA A 30 8.77 18.53 5.77
CA ALA A 30 10.08 18.95 6.26
C ALA A 30 11.21 18.15 5.60
N PHE A 31 11.05 16.85 5.47
CA PHE A 31 11.98 15.99 4.73
C PHE A 31 12.04 16.36 3.24
N MET A 32 10.91 16.66 2.63
CA MET A 32 10.84 17.09 1.23
C MET A 32 11.66 18.36 0.97
N LYS A 33 11.60 19.34 1.88
CA LYS A 33 12.37 20.58 1.76
C LYS A 33 13.88 20.33 1.82
N LYS A 34 14.31 19.32 2.58
CA LYS A 34 15.73 19.02 2.80
C LYS A 34 16.31 18.08 1.74
N PHE A 35 15.58 17.05 1.35
CA PHE A 35 16.10 15.96 0.52
C PHE A 35 15.48 15.92 -0.89
N GLY A 36 14.43 16.70 -1.14
CA GLY A 36 13.68 16.67 -2.40
C GLY A 36 12.56 15.62 -2.43
N LYS A 37 11.64 15.76 -3.39
CA LYS A 37 10.45 14.91 -3.50
C LYS A 37 10.81 13.45 -3.84
N THR A 38 11.70 13.26 -4.81
CA THR A 38 12.10 11.93 -5.30
C THR A 38 12.77 11.10 -4.22
N ALA A 39 13.76 11.65 -3.52
CA ALA A 39 14.46 10.94 -2.45
C ALA A 39 13.52 10.55 -1.28
N VAL A 40 12.57 11.42 -0.93
CA VAL A 40 11.58 11.09 0.11
C VAL A 40 10.60 10.01 -0.37
N TYR A 41 10.20 10.04 -1.64
CA TYR A 41 9.38 9.00 -2.24
C TYR A 41 10.08 7.64 -2.24
N GLU A 42 11.32 7.59 -2.72
CA GLU A 42 12.14 6.38 -2.75
C GLU A 42 12.39 5.81 -1.34
N ALA A 43 12.73 6.66 -0.37
CA ALA A 43 12.86 6.26 1.03
C ALA A 43 11.54 5.68 1.57
N GLY A 44 10.40 6.31 1.25
CA GLY A 44 9.08 5.81 1.60
C GLY A 44 8.80 4.42 1.02
N MET A 45 9.17 4.20 -0.26
CA MET A 45 9.02 2.90 -0.92
C MET A 45 9.87 1.81 -0.25
N VAL A 46 11.12 2.11 0.09
CA VAL A 46 12.00 1.17 0.82
C VAL A 46 11.42 0.82 2.18
N VAL A 47 11.01 1.81 2.98
CA VAL A 47 10.41 1.60 4.30
C VAL A 47 9.13 0.78 4.21
N MET A 48 8.26 1.08 3.22
CA MET A 48 7.03 0.34 2.95
C MET A 48 7.33 -1.11 2.55
N GLY A 49 8.30 -1.33 1.68
CA GLY A 49 8.74 -2.65 1.25
C GLY A 49 9.25 -3.51 2.40
N LEU A 50 10.08 -2.95 3.29
CA LEU A 50 10.54 -3.62 4.51
C LEU A 50 9.37 -3.97 5.43
N GLY A 51 8.37 -3.11 5.54
CA GLY A 51 7.16 -3.38 6.31
C GLY A 51 6.34 -4.54 5.74
N PHE A 52 6.16 -4.61 4.42
CA PHE A 52 5.46 -5.73 3.77
C PHE A 52 6.24 -7.04 3.90
N LEU A 53 7.54 -7.01 3.63
CA LEU A 53 8.40 -8.19 3.76
C LEU A 53 8.43 -8.71 5.20
N GLY A 54 8.63 -7.82 6.17
CA GLY A 54 8.63 -8.17 7.58
C GLY A 54 7.31 -8.79 8.03
N PHE A 55 6.17 -8.25 7.59
CA PHE A 55 4.87 -8.81 7.90
C PHE A 55 4.65 -10.17 7.20
N ALA A 56 5.09 -10.34 5.95
CA ALA A 56 4.96 -11.59 5.23
C ALA A 56 5.72 -12.75 5.89
N VAL A 57 6.93 -12.45 6.41
CA VAL A 57 7.83 -13.46 6.99
C VAL A 57 7.56 -13.68 8.47
N PHE A 58 7.33 -12.64 9.23
CA PHE A 58 7.26 -12.68 10.71
C PHE A 58 5.87 -12.39 11.27
N GLY A 59 4.88 -12.08 10.44
CA GLY A 59 3.54 -11.65 10.87
C GLY A 59 2.79 -12.69 11.72
N GLY A 60 3.13 -13.97 11.62
CA GLY A 60 2.56 -15.04 12.46
C GLY A 60 3.22 -15.22 13.84
N SER A 61 4.33 -14.52 14.13
CA SER A 61 5.14 -14.78 15.32
C SER A 61 4.61 -14.10 16.58
N SER A 62 4.16 -12.83 16.49
CA SER A 62 3.72 -12.04 17.64
C SER A 62 2.92 -10.81 17.19
N THR A 63 1.91 -10.41 17.97
CA THR A 63 1.14 -9.18 17.77
C THR A 63 2.03 -7.93 17.76
N ILE A 64 3.08 -7.88 18.58
CA ILE A 64 4.02 -6.77 18.60
C ILE A 64 4.77 -6.65 17.28
N VAL A 65 5.23 -7.77 16.71
CA VAL A 65 5.90 -7.78 15.41
C VAL A 65 4.96 -7.31 14.30
N MET A 66 3.70 -7.73 14.33
CA MET A 66 2.67 -7.25 13.39
C MET A 66 2.49 -5.73 13.47
N ILE A 67 2.41 -5.18 14.69
CA ILE A 67 2.28 -3.73 14.90
C ILE A 67 3.49 -2.99 14.34
N ILE A 68 4.71 -3.44 14.64
CA ILE A 68 5.95 -2.83 14.13
C ILE A 68 5.97 -2.84 12.60
N CYS A 69 5.65 -3.98 11.97
CA CYS A 69 5.60 -4.09 10.52
C CYS A 69 4.52 -3.17 9.91
N ASN A 70 3.35 -3.05 10.55
CA ASN A 70 2.30 -2.15 10.10
C ASN A 70 2.67 -0.68 10.28
N VAL A 71 3.37 -0.32 11.34
CA VAL A 71 3.92 1.03 11.53
C VAL A 71 4.90 1.36 10.40
N LEU A 72 5.80 0.44 10.03
CA LEU A 72 6.70 0.63 8.89
C LEU A 72 5.93 0.79 7.57
N LYS A 73 4.92 -0.04 7.31
CA LYS A 73 4.03 0.13 6.14
C LYS A 73 3.39 1.52 6.14
N GLY A 74 2.81 1.92 7.29
CA GLY A 74 2.15 3.22 7.44
C GLY A 74 3.10 4.40 7.21
N CYS A 75 4.31 4.34 7.75
CA CYS A 75 5.35 5.35 7.51
C CYS A 75 5.68 5.46 6.00
N GLY A 76 5.90 4.33 5.35
CA GLY A 76 6.19 4.30 3.92
C GLY A 76 5.05 4.84 3.06
N VAL A 77 3.80 4.44 3.35
CA VAL A 77 2.61 4.95 2.66
C VAL A 77 2.43 6.45 2.89
N GLY A 78 2.67 6.95 4.11
CA GLY A 78 2.59 8.38 4.43
C GLY A 78 3.61 9.22 3.66
N MET A 79 4.84 8.72 3.53
CA MET A 79 5.90 9.38 2.74
C MET A 79 5.61 9.31 1.23
N ALA A 80 5.36 8.12 0.70
CA ALA A 80 5.21 7.92 -0.74
C ALA A 80 3.90 8.52 -1.28
N GLY A 81 2.77 8.34 -0.59
CA GLY A 81 1.45 8.74 -1.07
C GLY A 81 1.32 10.25 -1.30
N GLY A 82 1.80 11.07 -0.37
CA GLY A 82 1.80 12.52 -0.52
C GLY A 82 2.71 13.01 -1.64
N MET A 83 3.86 12.34 -1.83
CA MET A 83 4.82 12.73 -2.86
C MET A 83 4.38 12.33 -4.26
N ALA A 84 3.73 11.19 -4.43
CA ALA A 84 3.25 10.70 -5.73
C ALA A 84 2.38 11.72 -6.45
N LEU A 85 1.38 12.28 -5.78
CA LEU A 85 0.49 13.30 -6.36
C LEU A 85 1.26 14.60 -6.70
N GLY A 86 2.19 15.00 -5.85
CA GLY A 86 3.06 16.16 -6.11
C GLY A 86 3.97 15.96 -7.35
N MET A 87 4.52 14.77 -7.53
CA MET A 87 5.35 14.44 -8.70
C MET A 87 4.53 14.38 -9.99
N VAL A 88 3.30 13.88 -9.94
CA VAL A 88 2.35 13.93 -11.07
C VAL A 88 2.08 15.38 -11.47
N ALA A 89 1.78 16.25 -10.52
CA ALA A 89 1.55 17.68 -10.80
C ALA A 89 2.78 18.35 -11.44
N ASP A 90 3.99 18.04 -10.96
CA ASP A 90 5.24 18.54 -11.54
C ASP A 90 5.43 18.05 -12.98
N THR A 91 5.14 16.76 -13.25
CA THR A 91 5.23 16.17 -14.59
C THR A 91 4.26 16.84 -15.57
N ILE A 92 3.01 17.08 -15.15
CA ILE A 92 2.01 17.79 -15.96
C ILE A 92 2.49 19.22 -16.25
N THR A 93 2.97 19.93 -15.22
CA THR A 93 3.49 21.31 -15.38
C THR A 93 4.70 21.35 -16.32
N TYR A 94 5.60 20.37 -16.23
CA TYR A 94 6.73 20.26 -17.14
C TYR A 94 6.26 20.04 -18.59
N GLY A 95 5.30 19.14 -18.79
CA GLY A 95 4.69 18.87 -20.09
C GLY A 95 4.10 20.13 -20.73
N THR A 96 3.29 20.88 -19.96
CA THR A 96 2.70 22.16 -20.39
C THR A 96 3.77 23.18 -20.79
N LYS A 97 4.82 23.31 -19.99
CA LYS A 97 5.94 24.23 -20.33
C LYS A 97 6.69 23.83 -21.58
N LYS A 98 6.88 22.53 -21.80
CA LYS A 98 7.64 22.02 -22.94
C LYS A 98 6.88 22.09 -24.26
N THR A 99 5.58 21.84 -24.22
CA THR A 99 4.72 21.77 -25.43
C THR A 99 3.97 23.05 -25.73
N GLY A 100 3.83 23.96 -24.76
CA GLY A 100 2.99 25.16 -24.85
C GLY A 100 1.47 24.85 -24.80
N ILE A 101 1.09 23.59 -24.61
CA ILE A 101 -0.31 23.14 -24.56
C ILE A 101 -0.70 22.91 -23.11
N ASP A 102 -1.78 23.52 -22.64
CA ASP A 102 -2.31 23.26 -21.31
C ASP A 102 -2.93 21.85 -21.26
N THR A 103 -2.24 20.95 -20.57
CA THR A 103 -2.64 19.54 -20.40
C THR A 103 -3.08 19.21 -18.97
N VAL A 104 -3.27 20.20 -18.11
CA VAL A 104 -3.62 19.99 -16.68
C VAL A 104 -4.89 19.16 -16.53
N GLY A 105 -5.93 19.51 -17.28
CA GLY A 105 -7.19 18.75 -17.25
C GLY A 105 -7.03 17.29 -17.70
N LEU A 106 -6.34 17.07 -18.82
CA LEU A 106 -6.10 15.74 -19.38
C LEU A 106 -5.21 14.88 -18.45
N GLY A 107 -4.16 15.48 -17.89
CA GLY A 107 -3.27 14.81 -16.97
C GLY A 107 -3.99 14.34 -15.70
N ASN A 108 -4.78 15.20 -15.06
CA ASN A 108 -5.58 14.84 -13.89
C ASN A 108 -6.67 13.81 -14.20
N ALA A 109 -7.31 13.90 -15.37
CA ALA A 109 -8.28 12.90 -15.83
C ALA A 109 -7.60 11.53 -16.02
N GLY A 110 -6.39 11.49 -16.61
CA GLY A 110 -5.61 10.28 -16.78
C GLY A 110 -5.25 9.60 -15.45
N VAL A 111 -4.78 10.38 -14.47
CA VAL A 111 -4.49 9.88 -13.11
C VAL A 111 -5.75 9.32 -12.45
N SER A 112 -6.86 10.05 -12.52
CA SER A 112 -8.14 9.60 -11.94
C SER A 112 -8.65 8.32 -12.60
N ALA A 113 -8.53 8.21 -13.92
CA ALA A 113 -8.88 7.00 -14.65
C ALA A 113 -7.98 5.82 -14.25
N ALA A 114 -6.66 6.02 -14.20
CA ALA A 114 -5.72 4.99 -13.79
C ALA A 114 -5.99 4.49 -12.36
N GLN A 115 -6.30 5.39 -11.42
CA GLN A 115 -6.67 5.02 -10.05
C GLN A 115 -7.94 4.17 -9.99
N LYS A 116 -8.99 4.55 -10.73
CA LYS A 116 -10.25 3.80 -10.77
C LYS A 116 -10.09 2.43 -11.43
N ILE A 117 -9.35 2.37 -12.53
CA ILE A 117 -9.05 1.10 -13.21
C ILE A 117 -8.20 0.21 -12.28
N GLY A 118 -7.18 0.76 -11.66
CA GLY A 118 -6.32 0.03 -10.72
C GLY A 118 -7.10 -0.51 -9.51
N LEU A 119 -8.00 0.28 -8.94
CA LEU A 119 -8.87 -0.16 -7.84
C LEU A 119 -9.82 -1.27 -8.29
N GLY A 120 -10.46 -1.12 -9.45
CA GLY A 120 -11.37 -2.13 -10.00
C GLY A 120 -10.67 -3.45 -10.31
N LEU A 121 -9.53 -3.40 -11.00
CA LEU A 121 -8.71 -4.57 -11.28
C LEU A 121 -8.18 -5.23 -10.00
N GLY A 122 -7.69 -4.44 -9.05
CA GLY A 122 -7.21 -4.95 -7.76
C GLY A 122 -8.31 -5.70 -7.00
N THR A 123 -9.51 -5.14 -6.95
CA THR A 123 -10.66 -5.79 -6.30
C THR A 123 -11.07 -7.08 -7.03
N ALA A 124 -11.07 -7.08 -8.37
CA ALA A 124 -11.40 -8.26 -9.15
C ALA A 124 -10.38 -9.39 -8.95
N VAL A 125 -9.08 -9.08 -9.02
CA VAL A 125 -7.99 -10.04 -8.76
C VAL A 125 -8.11 -10.62 -7.35
N PHE A 126 -8.38 -9.76 -6.35
CA PHE A 126 -8.57 -10.20 -4.97
C PHE A 126 -9.73 -11.22 -4.87
N GLY A 127 -10.88 -10.91 -5.46
CA GLY A 127 -12.05 -11.80 -5.47
C GLY A 127 -11.77 -13.13 -6.21
N TRP A 128 -11.10 -13.09 -7.36
CA TRP A 128 -10.78 -14.30 -8.13
C TRP A 128 -9.82 -15.23 -7.38
N VAL A 129 -8.79 -14.68 -6.75
CA VAL A 129 -7.81 -15.47 -5.99
C VAL A 129 -8.47 -16.08 -4.75
N LEU A 130 -9.30 -15.34 -4.03
CA LEU A 130 -10.02 -15.87 -2.88
C LEU A 130 -11.01 -16.98 -3.27
N ASN A 131 -11.75 -16.79 -4.35
CA ASN A 131 -12.66 -17.82 -4.88
C ASN A 131 -11.89 -19.08 -5.28
N GLY A 132 -10.76 -18.91 -6.00
CA GLY A 132 -9.88 -20.03 -6.37
C GLY A 132 -9.24 -20.75 -5.17
N ALA A 133 -9.04 -20.04 -4.06
CA ALA A 133 -8.55 -20.62 -2.81
C ALA A 133 -9.63 -21.36 -2.00
N GLY A 134 -10.90 -21.30 -2.44
CA GLY A 134 -12.01 -21.95 -1.76
C GLY A 134 -12.62 -21.15 -0.62
N TYR A 135 -12.57 -19.82 -0.68
CA TYR A 135 -13.25 -18.96 0.28
C TYR A 135 -14.77 -19.18 0.26
N ASP A 136 -15.35 -19.47 1.42
CA ASP A 136 -16.78 -19.63 1.59
C ASP A 136 -17.32 -18.63 2.63
N GLY A 137 -18.10 -17.65 2.15
CA GLY A 137 -18.71 -16.63 3.01
C GLY A 137 -19.72 -17.20 4.00
N SER A 138 -20.28 -18.40 3.79
CA SER A 138 -21.19 -19.05 4.74
C SER A 138 -20.48 -19.55 5.98
N LEU A 139 -19.22 -20.01 5.85
CA LEU A 139 -18.37 -20.41 6.99
C LEU A 139 -18.00 -19.18 7.82
N ASP A 140 -17.70 -18.05 7.15
CA ASP A 140 -17.36 -16.81 7.83
C ASP A 140 -18.55 -16.26 8.65
N ALA A 141 -19.75 -16.33 8.09
CA ALA A 141 -20.99 -15.92 8.78
C ALA A 141 -21.30 -16.79 10.03
N GLN A 142 -20.84 -18.04 10.02
CA GLN A 142 -20.99 -18.99 11.14
C GLN A 142 -19.82 -18.93 12.14
N GLY A 143 -18.80 -18.10 11.90
CA GLY A 143 -17.59 -18.04 12.72
C GLY A 143 -16.70 -19.28 12.61
N ILE A 144 -16.88 -20.07 11.56
CA ILE A 144 -16.09 -21.28 11.29
C ILE A 144 -14.81 -20.88 10.55
N ALA A 145 -13.68 -21.46 10.93
CA ALA A 145 -12.40 -21.18 10.31
C ALA A 145 -12.41 -21.55 8.82
N GLN A 146 -11.89 -20.66 7.98
CA GLN A 146 -11.69 -20.90 6.55
C GLN A 146 -10.57 -21.93 6.31
N PRO A 147 -10.55 -22.62 5.16
CA PRO A 147 -9.45 -23.48 4.77
C PRO A 147 -8.08 -22.78 4.81
N GLU A 148 -7.03 -23.53 5.08
CA GLU A 148 -5.65 -23.00 5.15
C GLU A 148 -5.19 -22.35 3.83
N SER A 149 -5.69 -22.86 2.68
CA SER A 149 -5.50 -22.28 1.36
C SER A 149 -5.96 -20.81 1.28
N VAL A 150 -7.07 -20.48 1.94
CA VAL A 150 -7.61 -19.11 1.99
C VAL A 150 -6.69 -18.20 2.81
N SER A 151 -6.20 -18.67 3.96
CA SER A 151 -5.26 -17.91 4.78
C SER A 151 -3.95 -17.63 4.02
N THR A 152 -3.45 -18.61 3.28
CA THR A 152 -2.27 -18.47 2.42
C THR A 152 -2.51 -17.48 1.29
N ALA A 153 -3.66 -17.55 0.63
CA ALA A 153 -4.06 -16.62 -0.44
C ALA A 153 -4.18 -15.17 0.09
N ILE A 154 -4.77 -14.99 1.27
CA ILE A 154 -4.86 -13.67 1.92
C ILE A 154 -3.47 -13.12 2.23
N ASN A 155 -2.56 -13.93 2.79
CA ASN A 155 -1.19 -13.50 3.07
C ASN A 155 -0.46 -13.11 1.79
N PHE A 156 -0.62 -13.88 0.72
CA PHE A 156 -0.06 -13.53 -0.59
C PHE A 156 -0.58 -12.20 -1.10
N LEU A 157 -1.90 -12.02 -1.16
CA LEU A 157 -2.54 -10.81 -1.68
C LEU A 157 -2.25 -9.57 -0.83
N TYR A 158 -2.17 -9.73 0.49
CA TYR A 158 -2.02 -8.60 1.42
C TYR A 158 -0.56 -8.18 1.63
N ASN A 159 0.39 -9.10 1.51
CA ASN A 159 1.80 -8.83 1.80
C ASN A 159 2.71 -9.04 0.59
N TRP A 160 2.70 -10.22 -0.02
CA TRP A 160 3.63 -10.54 -1.11
C TRP A 160 3.33 -9.77 -2.39
N LEU A 161 2.07 -9.70 -2.80
CA LEU A 161 1.69 -8.96 -4.01
C LEU A 161 2.03 -7.47 -3.91
N PRO A 162 1.64 -6.73 -2.84
CA PRO A 162 2.06 -5.34 -2.66
C PRO A 162 3.59 -5.18 -2.55
N PHE A 163 4.31 -6.11 -1.93
CA PHE A 163 5.76 -6.07 -1.86
C PHE A 163 6.40 -6.13 -3.26
N ILE A 164 5.94 -7.06 -4.12
CA ILE A 164 6.40 -7.17 -5.51
C ILE A 164 6.09 -5.89 -6.29
N MET A 165 4.89 -5.32 -6.11
CA MET A 165 4.49 -4.07 -6.75
C MET A 165 5.36 -2.89 -6.30
N VAL A 166 5.69 -2.80 -5.01
CA VAL A 166 6.60 -1.78 -4.47
C VAL A 166 7.97 -1.87 -5.11
N ILE A 167 8.53 -3.08 -5.23
CA ILE A 167 9.82 -3.28 -5.91
C ILE A 167 9.73 -2.87 -7.38
N ALA A 168 8.68 -3.27 -8.09
CA ALA A 168 8.52 -2.92 -9.50
C ALA A 168 8.44 -1.40 -9.70
N ILE A 169 7.66 -0.70 -8.87
CA ILE A 169 7.55 0.77 -8.92
C ILE A 169 8.88 1.41 -8.55
N PHE A 170 9.57 0.92 -7.52
CA PHE A 170 10.88 1.45 -7.12
C PHE A 170 11.91 1.35 -8.24
N VAL A 171 11.99 0.19 -8.89
CA VAL A 171 12.89 -0.03 -10.04
C VAL A 171 12.56 0.93 -11.19
N LEU A 172 11.27 1.11 -11.51
CA LEU A 172 10.84 2.05 -12.56
C LEU A 172 11.16 3.52 -12.23
N MET A 173 11.27 3.87 -10.95
CA MET A 173 11.60 5.25 -10.54
C MET A 173 13.10 5.53 -10.57
N VAL A 174 13.94 4.51 -10.41
CA VAL A 174 15.40 4.64 -10.37
C VAL A 174 16.02 4.57 -11.78
N ILE A 175 15.34 3.96 -12.76
CA ILE A 175 15.77 3.88 -14.16
C ILE A 175 15.39 5.14 -14.92
#